data_f2e926a75b5acadaf1c4e70f9e35631e
#
_entry.id   f2e926a75b5acadaf1c4e70f9e35631e
#
_cell.length_a   1.000
_cell.length_b   1.000
_cell.length_c   1.000
_cell.angle_alpha   90.00
_cell.angle_beta   90.00
_cell.angle_gamma   90.00
#
_symmetry.space_group_name_H-M   'P 1'
#
loop_
_entity.id
_entity.type
_entity.pdbx_description
1 polymer ?
#
loop_
_entity_poly.entity_id
_entity_poly.type
_entity_poly.pdbx_seq_one_letter_code
_entity_poly.pdbx_strand_id
1 'polypeptide(L)'
;MSCSSVITATLACMGIMLSITSLYVTSMLNDERFEVPCDMSPTLSCTKFLRLSHATGFGVIPTVLGTDHSANMPNSVFFMIFYALVLIISCTNSMLTTTLALVISTTLLLANILITAISLPLMCPISLASLGTILFMTLALVCRRRSLALESGCPKTINNNKQAFKKFI
;
A
#
# COMPACT_ATOMS: atom_id res chain seq x y z
N MET A 1 5.29 -9.43 19.32
CA MET A 1 4.77 -8.56 18.24
C MET A 1 3.56 -7.82 18.78
N SER A 2 3.46 -6.51 18.58
CA SER A 2 2.25 -5.77 18.98
C SER A 2 1.10 -6.11 18.04
N CYS A 3 -0.15 -6.01 18.52
CA CYS A 3 -1.34 -6.24 17.69
C CYS A 3 -1.33 -5.38 16.42
N SER A 4 -0.86 -4.15 16.53
CA SER A 4 -0.68 -3.21 15.40
C SER A 4 0.32 -3.72 14.35
N SER A 5 1.38 -4.44 14.75
CA SER A 5 2.35 -5.04 13.83
C SER A 5 1.73 -6.19 13.03
N VAL A 6 0.90 -7.01 13.67
CA VAL A 6 0.21 -8.12 12.99
C VAL A 6 -0.78 -7.58 11.96
N ILE A 7 -1.57 -6.57 12.32
CA ILE A 7 -2.53 -5.94 11.41
C ILE A 7 -1.83 -5.35 10.19
N THR A 8 -0.73 -4.60 10.37
CA THR A 8 0.04 -4.06 9.25
C THR A 8 0.63 -5.14 8.36
N ALA A 9 1.13 -6.23 8.93
CA ALA A 9 1.67 -7.36 8.16
C ALA A 9 0.59 -8.08 7.34
N THR A 10 -0.58 -8.35 7.94
CA THR A 10 -1.69 -8.98 7.20
C THR A 10 -2.21 -8.12 6.06
N LEU A 11 -2.37 -6.81 6.27
CA LEU A 11 -2.75 -5.86 5.21
C LEU A 11 -1.68 -5.79 4.11
N ALA A 12 -0.40 -5.84 4.45
CA ALA A 12 0.68 -5.87 3.47
C ALA A 12 0.63 -7.14 2.61
N CYS A 13 0.39 -8.31 3.21
CA CYS A 13 0.22 -9.56 2.47
C CYS A 13 -0.98 -9.49 1.51
N MET A 14 -2.12 -8.96 1.97
CA MET A 14 -3.30 -8.76 1.10
C MET A 14 -2.98 -7.81 -0.07
N GLY A 15 -2.27 -6.72 0.20
CA GLY A 15 -1.83 -5.77 -0.83
C GLY A 15 -0.90 -6.39 -1.87
N ILE A 16 0.03 -7.26 -1.45
CA ILE A 16 0.91 -8.01 -2.36
C ILE A 16 0.08 -8.93 -3.27
N MET A 17 -0.87 -9.68 -2.71
CA MET A 17 -1.73 -10.57 -3.50
C MET A 17 -2.55 -9.80 -4.54
N LEU A 18 -3.14 -8.65 -4.16
CA LEU A 18 -3.86 -7.79 -5.11
C LEU A 18 -2.95 -7.24 -6.21
N SER A 19 -1.72 -6.86 -5.87
CA SER A 19 -0.74 -6.37 -6.84
C SER A 19 -0.31 -7.45 -7.83
N ILE A 20 -0.11 -8.69 -7.37
CA ILE A 20 0.20 -9.85 -8.23
C ILE A 20 -0.99 -10.14 -9.15
N THR A 21 -2.21 -10.15 -8.64
CA THR A 21 -3.41 -10.34 -9.45
C THR A 21 -3.55 -9.27 -10.54
N SER A 22 -3.31 -8.00 -10.18
CA SER A 22 -3.32 -6.90 -11.14
C SER A 22 -2.25 -7.04 -12.22
N LEU A 23 -1.01 -7.44 -11.85
CA LEU A 23 0.07 -7.70 -12.80
C LEU A 23 -0.26 -8.86 -13.73
N TYR A 24 -0.82 -9.94 -13.19
CA TYR A 24 -1.24 -11.10 -13.98
C TYR A 24 -2.28 -10.69 -15.02
N VAL A 25 -3.32 -9.97 -14.62
CA VAL A 25 -4.35 -9.46 -15.54
C VAL A 25 -3.72 -8.55 -16.59
N THR A 26 -2.81 -7.67 -16.20
CA THR A 26 -2.13 -6.75 -17.14
C THR A 26 -1.28 -7.51 -18.16
N SER A 27 -0.59 -8.58 -17.76
CA SER A 27 0.22 -9.39 -18.66
C SER A 27 -0.63 -10.18 -19.67
N MET A 28 -1.82 -10.59 -19.28
CA MET A 28 -2.74 -11.34 -20.13
C MET A 28 -3.58 -10.47 -21.08
N LEU A 29 -3.58 -9.14 -20.89
CA LEU A 29 -4.33 -8.21 -21.75
C LEU A 29 -3.90 -8.20 -23.21
N ASN A 30 -2.70 -8.68 -23.52
CA ASN A 30 -2.18 -8.79 -24.89
C ASN A 30 -2.61 -10.10 -25.59
N ASP A 31 -3.18 -11.05 -24.86
CA ASP A 31 -3.71 -12.28 -25.44
C ASP A 31 -5.21 -12.10 -25.75
N GLU A 32 -5.55 -12.06 -27.06
CA GLU A 32 -6.92 -11.88 -27.53
C GLU A 32 -7.89 -13.03 -27.10
N ARG A 33 -7.34 -14.17 -26.66
CA ARG A 33 -8.09 -15.35 -26.22
C ARG A 33 -8.44 -15.28 -24.75
N PHE A 34 -7.89 -14.33 -24.00
CA PHE A 34 -8.08 -14.25 -22.55
C PHE A 34 -9.27 -13.35 -22.23
N GLU A 35 -10.36 -13.95 -21.76
CA GLU A 35 -11.47 -13.21 -21.17
C GLU A 35 -11.15 -12.83 -19.72
N VAL A 36 -11.09 -11.53 -19.45
CA VAL A 36 -10.76 -10.99 -18.13
C VAL A 36 -11.97 -11.18 -17.19
N PRO A 37 -11.87 -11.98 -16.12
CA PRO A 37 -13.01 -12.30 -15.26
C PRO A 37 -13.61 -11.10 -14.52
N CYS A 38 -12.93 -9.95 -14.52
CA CYS A 38 -13.42 -8.72 -13.88
C CYS A 38 -14.12 -7.74 -14.84
N ASP A 39 -14.37 -8.13 -16.09
CA ASP A 39 -15.16 -7.36 -17.05
C ASP A 39 -16.67 -7.73 -16.93
N MET A 40 -17.30 -7.18 -15.87
CA MET A 40 -18.70 -7.52 -15.54
C MET A 40 -19.73 -6.67 -16.26
N SER A 41 -19.38 -5.46 -16.65
CA SER A 41 -20.29 -4.53 -17.36
C SER A 41 -19.51 -3.48 -18.18
N PRO A 42 -20.17 -2.73 -19.09
CA PRO A 42 -19.53 -1.68 -19.89
C PRO A 42 -18.84 -0.60 -19.03
N THR A 43 -19.31 -0.37 -17.82
CA THR A 43 -18.79 0.62 -16.86
C THR A 43 -17.83 -0.02 -15.83
N LEU A 44 -17.94 -1.33 -15.61
CA LEU A 44 -17.12 -2.09 -14.67
C LEU A 44 -16.22 -3.04 -15.46
N SER A 45 -15.10 -2.53 -15.97
CA SER A 45 -14.20 -3.26 -16.86
C SER A 45 -12.74 -3.01 -16.47
N CYS A 46 -12.03 -4.09 -16.11
CA CYS A 46 -10.60 -4.03 -15.85
C CYS A 46 -9.80 -3.82 -17.13
N THR A 47 -10.22 -4.44 -18.24
CA THR A 47 -9.53 -4.31 -19.54
C THR A 47 -9.46 -2.87 -19.99
N LYS A 48 -10.58 -2.16 -19.98
CA LYS A 48 -10.63 -0.75 -20.38
C LYS A 48 -9.81 0.13 -19.44
N PHE A 49 -9.90 -0.11 -18.12
CA PHE A 49 -9.16 0.64 -17.11
C PHE A 49 -7.64 0.45 -17.24
N LEU A 50 -7.17 -0.79 -17.38
CA LEU A 50 -5.74 -1.10 -17.47
C LEU A 50 -5.08 -0.66 -18.79
N ARG A 51 -5.87 -0.42 -19.85
CA ARG A 51 -5.39 0.16 -21.11
C ARG A 51 -5.27 1.69 -21.08
N LEU A 52 -5.74 2.34 -20.01
CA LEU A 52 -5.57 3.79 -19.86
C LEU A 52 -4.09 4.13 -19.60
N SER A 53 -3.64 5.26 -20.13
CA SER A 53 -2.29 5.78 -19.92
C SER A 53 -1.93 5.97 -18.44
N HIS A 54 -2.92 6.14 -17.58
CA HIS A 54 -2.75 6.32 -16.14
C HIS A 54 -2.50 4.99 -15.38
N ALA A 55 -2.72 3.84 -16.02
CA ALA A 55 -2.46 2.52 -15.43
C ALA A 55 -0.96 2.20 -15.34
N THR A 56 -0.11 2.92 -16.08
CA THR A 56 1.34 2.81 -16.07
C THR A 56 1.97 4.11 -15.58
N GLY A 57 3.00 4.01 -14.73
CA GLY A 57 3.78 5.15 -14.25
C GLY A 57 2.93 6.27 -13.61
N PHE A 58 1.76 5.95 -13.05
CA PHE A 58 0.77 6.88 -12.51
C PHE A 58 0.31 7.97 -13.50
N GLY A 59 0.51 7.75 -14.81
CA GLY A 59 0.24 8.72 -15.86
C GLY A 59 1.26 9.88 -15.93
N VAL A 60 2.14 10.00 -14.96
CA VAL A 60 3.16 11.06 -14.88
C VAL A 60 4.41 10.67 -15.64
N ILE A 61 4.86 9.42 -15.51
CA ILE A 61 6.09 8.94 -16.15
C ILE A 61 5.97 9.00 -17.67
N PRO A 62 4.90 8.49 -18.32
CA PRO A 62 4.78 8.60 -19.78
C PRO A 62 4.68 10.05 -20.27
N THR A 63 4.12 10.97 -19.47
CA THR A 63 3.99 12.39 -19.85
C THR A 63 5.31 13.15 -19.78
N VAL A 64 6.18 12.82 -18.80
CA VAL A 64 7.42 13.56 -18.52
C VAL A 64 8.63 12.91 -19.20
N LEU A 65 8.72 11.58 -19.17
CA LEU A 65 9.89 10.81 -19.63
C LEU A 65 9.65 10.03 -20.93
N GLY A 66 8.42 10.03 -21.44
CA GLY A 66 8.04 9.27 -22.64
C GLY A 66 7.54 7.86 -22.32
N THR A 67 6.80 7.29 -23.28
CA THR A 67 6.16 5.96 -23.15
C THR A 67 7.16 4.81 -23.09
N ASP A 68 8.33 4.98 -23.74
CA ASP A 68 9.34 3.93 -23.90
C ASP A 68 10.37 3.89 -22.76
N HIS A 69 10.19 4.77 -21.76
CA HIS A 69 11.12 4.81 -20.61
C HIS A 69 10.95 3.58 -19.73
N SER A 70 12.07 2.97 -19.29
CA SER A 70 12.09 1.75 -18.47
C SER A 70 11.35 1.88 -17.12
N ALA A 71 11.15 3.10 -16.63
CA ALA A 71 10.36 3.36 -15.42
C ALA A 71 8.83 3.36 -15.68
N ASN A 72 8.38 3.31 -16.95
CA ASN A 72 6.96 3.26 -17.29
C ASN A 72 6.40 1.85 -17.09
N MET A 73 6.40 1.40 -15.84
CA MET A 73 5.88 0.10 -15.42
C MET A 73 4.43 0.19 -14.96
N PRO A 74 3.68 -0.92 -14.98
CA PRO A 74 2.35 -0.98 -14.37
C PRO A 74 2.37 -0.50 -12.92
N ASN A 75 1.37 0.29 -12.51
CA ASN A 75 1.29 0.84 -11.16
C ASN A 75 1.32 -0.25 -10.07
N SER A 76 0.86 -1.46 -10.42
CA SER A 76 0.89 -2.62 -9.54
C SER A 76 2.30 -3.01 -9.06
N VAL A 77 3.35 -2.74 -9.87
CA VAL A 77 4.75 -2.99 -9.48
C VAL A 77 5.14 -2.09 -8.32
N PHE A 78 4.80 -0.80 -8.39
CA PHE A 78 5.09 0.15 -7.33
C PHE A 78 4.35 -0.20 -6.04
N PHE A 79 3.08 -0.61 -6.14
CA PHE A 79 2.32 -1.08 -4.98
C PHE A 79 2.91 -2.36 -4.39
N MET A 80 3.34 -3.31 -5.21
CA MET A 80 3.98 -4.55 -4.75
C MET A 80 5.26 -4.25 -3.96
N ILE A 81 6.13 -3.38 -4.48
CA ILE A 81 7.36 -2.96 -3.81
C ILE A 81 7.02 -2.27 -2.48
N PHE A 82 6.05 -1.36 -2.49
CA PHE A 82 5.61 -0.67 -1.27
C PHE A 82 5.11 -1.64 -0.20
N TYR A 83 4.21 -2.57 -0.53
CA TYR A 83 3.69 -3.54 0.43
C TYR A 83 4.78 -4.49 0.95
N ALA A 84 5.74 -4.89 0.10
CA ALA A 84 6.89 -5.69 0.52
C ALA A 84 7.76 -4.92 1.54
N LEU A 85 8.02 -3.63 1.30
CA LEU A 85 8.73 -2.78 2.25
C LEU A 85 7.97 -2.62 3.57
N VAL A 86 6.65 -2.42 3.53
CA VAL A 86 5.82 -2.33 4.74
C VAL A 86 5.83 -3.64 5.52
N LEU A 87 5.86 -4.79 4.83
CA LEU A 87 5.95 -6.10 5.48
C LEU A 87 7.27 -6.22 6.26
N ILE A 88 8.39 -5.81 5.68
CA ILE A 88 9.71 -5.79 6.34
C ILE A 88 9.69 -4.82 7.53
N ILE A 89 9.15 -3.61 7.35
CA ILE A 89 9.02 -2.58 8.38
C ILE A 89 8.13 -3.07 9.54
N SER A 90 7.14 -3.91 9.26
CA SER A 90 6.28 -4.48 10.29
C SER A 90 7.04 -5.30 11.33
N CYS A 91 8.19 -5.84 10.97
CA CYS A 91 9.08 -6.57 11.89
C CYS A 91 9.95 -5.63 12.74
N THR A 92 10.06 -4.34 12.40
CA THR A 92 10.87 -3.36 13.12
C THR A 92 9.99 -2.46 14.00
N ASN A 93 10.46 -2.08 15.19
CA ASN A 93 9.76 -1.15 16.08
C ASN A 93 10.40 0.25 16.05
N SER A 94 10.77 0.72 14.85
CA SER A 94 11.37 2.05 14.67
C SER A 94 10.29 3.08 14.33
N MET A 95 10.30 4.20 15.05
CA MET A 95 9.39 5.31 14.80
C MET A 95 9.68 6.01 13.46
N LEU A 96 10.98 6.12 13.11
CA LEU A 96 11.40 6.74 11.85
C LEU A 96 10.89 5.96 10.64
N THR A 97 11.10 4.64 10.61
CA THR A 97 10.66 3.79 9.50
C THR A 97 9.15 3.77 9.36
N THR A 98 8.40 3.75 10.47
CA THR A 98 6.94 3.83 10.46
C THR A 98 6.45 5.19 9.93
N THR A 99 7.15 6.29 10.25
CA THR A 99 6.80 7.61 9.73
C THR A 99 7.08 7.71 8.23
N LEU A 100 8.21 7.20 7.74
CA LEU A 100 8.52 7.15 6.32
C LEU A 100 7.50 6.32 5.55
N ALA A 101 7.14 5.13 6.06
CA ALA A 101 6.10 4.29 5.47
C ALA A 101 4.74 5.01 5.41
N LEU A 102 4.40 5.79 6.45
CA LEU A 102 3.17 6.59 6.48
C LEU A 102 3.18 7.69 5.41
N VAL A 103 4.28 8.41 5.24
CA VAL A 103 4.41 9.45 4.20
C VAL A 103 4.25 8.84 2.81
N ILE A 104 4.94 7.73 2.53
CA ILE A 104 4.82 7.05 1.23
C ILE A 104 3.39 6.54 1.02
N SER A 105 2.79 5.93 2.04
CA SER A 105 1.41 5.42 1.98
C SER A 105 0.40 6.53 1.69
N THR A 106 0.52 7.70 2.32
CA THR A 106 -0.38 8.84 2.06
C THR A 106 -0.21 9.38 0.65
N THR A 107 1.01 9.47 0.13
CA THR A 107 1.28 9.89 -1.25
C THR A 107 0.68 8.92 -2.26
N LEU A 108 0.86 7.61 -2.06
CA LEU A 108 0.27 6.59 -2.92
C LEU A 108 -1.26 6.57 -2.84
N LEU A 109 -1.84 6.82 -1.66
CA LEU A 109 -3.30 6.93 -1.50
C LEU A 109 -3.85 8.11 -2.30
N LEU A 110 -3.22 9.28 -2.21
CA LEU A 110 -3.63 10.46 -2.97
C LEU A 110 -3.51 10.21 -4.48
N ALA A 111 -2.42 9.62 -4.95
CA ALA A 111 -2.24 9.27 -6.35
C ALA A 111 -3.34 8.29 -6.83
N ASN A 112 -3.67 7.29 -6.03
CA ASN A 112 -4.72 6.32 -6.36
C ASN A 112 -6.12 6.96 -6.41
N ILE A 113 -6.43 7.87 -5.49
CA ILE A 113 -7.68 8.64 -5.50
C ILE A 113 -7.77 9.50 -6.77
N LEU A 114 -6.69 10.20 -7.14
CA LEU A 114 -6.67 11.04 -8.34
C LEU A 114 -6.88 10.20 -9.61
N ILE A 115 -6.19 9.08 -9.74
CA ILE A 115 -6.37 8.17 -10.90
C ILE A 115 -7.80 7.66 -10.95
N THR A 116 -8.35 7.23 -9.83
CA THR A 116 -9.74 6.75 -9.78
C THR A 116 -10.72 7.85 -10.15
N ALA A 117 -10.51 9.09 -9.69
CA ALA A 117 -11.36 10.23 -10.03
C ALA A 117 -11.30 10.61 -11.51
N ILE A 118 -10.10 10.58 -12.11
CA ILE A 118 -9.92 10.86 -13.55
C ILE A 118 -10.51 9.75 -14.42
N SER A 119 -10.47 8.51 -13.94
CA SER A 119 -10.95 7.34 -14.69
C SER A 119 -12.46 7.12 -14.58
N LEU A 120 -13.20 7.95 -13.87
CA LEU A 120 -14.67 7.93 -13.90
C LEU A 120 -15.17 8.25 -15.33
N PRO A 121 -16.07 7.45 -15.91
CA PRO A 121 -16.97 6.43 -15.38
C PRO A 121 -16.46 4.98 -15.44
N LEU A 122 -15.22 4.73 -15.81
CA LEU A 122 -14.66 3.37 -15.93
C LEU A 122 -14.09 2.91 -14.59
N MET A 123 -14.77 2.00 -13.91
CA MET A 123 -14.31 1.45 -12.63
C MET A 123 -13.74 0.05 -12.82
N CYS A 124 -12.62 -0.24 -12.15
CA CYS A 124 -12.06 -1.59 -12.06
C CYS A 124 -12.19 -2.11 -10.63
N PRO A 125 -12.78 -3.29 -10.39
CA PRO A 125 -12.89 -3.85 -9.05
C PRO A 125 -11.55 -4.01 -8.34
N ILE A 126 -10.50 -4.37 -9.09
CA ILE A 126 -9.14 -4.50 -8.55
C ILE A 126 -8.61 -3.13 -8.07
N SER A 127 -8.87 -2.06 -8.82
CA SER A 127 -8.47 -0.70 -8.42
C SER A 127 -9.20 -0.24 -7.17
N LEU A 128 -10.50 -0.52 -7.05
CA LEU A 128 -11.27 -0.21 -5.85
C LEU A 128 -10.80 -1.01 -4.63
N ALA A 129 -10.52 -2.30 -4.80
CA ALA A 129 -9.95 -3.14 -3.74
C ALA A 129 -8.58 -2.63 -3.30
N SER A 130 -7.74 -2.21 -4.23
CA SER A 130 -6.42 -1.62 -3.97
C SER A 130 -6.55 -0.28 -3.22
N LEU A 131 -7.50 0.58 -3.60
CA LEU A 131 -7.80 1.83 -2.90
C LEU A 131 -8.23 1.56 -1.45
N GLY A 132 -9.12 0.61 -1.23
CA GLY A 132 -9.54 0.19 0.11
C GLY A 132 -8.36 -0.32 0.95
N THR A 133 -7.54 -1.20 0.37
CA THR A 133 -6.39 -1.79 1.07
C THR A 133 -5.38 -0.73 1.48
N ILE A 134 -5.03 0.24 0.60
CA ILE A 134 -4.07 1.29 0.94
C ILE A 134 -4.65 2.29 1.97
N LEU A 135 -5.96 2.53 1.95
CA LEU A 135 -6.64 3.35 2.96
C LEU A 135 -6.53 2.70 4.34
N PHE A 136 -6.89 1.40 4.46
CA PHE A 136 -6.77 0.66 5.72
C PHE A 136 -5.32 0.56 6.18
N MET A 137 -4.37 0.38 5.26
CA MET A 137 -2.94 0.39 5.56
C MET A 137 -2.49 1.74 6.15
N THR A 138 -2.92 2.84 5.55
CA THR A 138 -2.59 4.19 6.04
C THR A 138 -3.13 4.40 7.46
N LEU A 139 -4.36 4.00 7.73
CA LEU A 139 -4.95 4.06 9.07
C LEU A 139 -4.18 3.18 10.08
N ALA A 140 -3.82 1.96 9.70
CA ALA A 140 -3.04 1.06 10.54
C ALA A 140 -1.65 1.64 10.87
N LEU A 141 -0.98 2.27 9.91
CA LEU A 141 0.29 2.96 10.12
C LEU A 141 0.16 4.17 11.04
N VAL A 142 -0.92 4.94 10.95
CA VAL A 142 -1.23 6.05 11.89
C VAL A 142 -1.40 5.51 13.31
N CYS A 143 -2.20 4.45 13.48
CA CYS A 143 -2.40 3.83 14.80
C CYS A 143 -1.08 3.29 15.36
N ARG A 144 -0.27 2.64 14.53
CA ARG A 144 1.04 2.13 14.93
C ARG A 144 1.99 3.24 15.37
N ARG A 145 2.07 4.34 14.60
CA ARG A 145 2.88 5.49 14.96
C ARG A 145 2.46 6.09 16.30
N ARG A 146 1.15 6.20 16.56
CA ARG A 146 0.62 6.68 17.84
C ARG A 146 1.01 5.76 18.99
N SER A 147 0.91 4.44 18.82
CA SER A 147 1.34 3.47 19.84
C SER A 147 2.83 3.60 20.16
N LEU A 148 3.69 3.70 19.15
CA LEU A 148 5.13 3.88 19.34
C LEU A 148 5.47 5.22 20.01
N ALA A 149 4.73 6.29 19.71
CA ALA A 149 4.90 7.59 20.36
C ALA A 149 4.53 7.53 21.86
N LEU A 150 3.48 6.82 22.21
CA LEU A 150 3.07 6.63 23.62
C LEU A 150 4.11 5.79 24.38
N GLU A 151 4.66 4.73 23.77
CA GLU A 151 5.71 3.91 24.37
C GLU A 151 7.01 4.70 24.59
N SER A 152 7.37 5.60 23.67
CA SER A 152 8.56 6.45 23.80
C SER A 152 8.38 7.60 24.77
N GLY A 153 7.16 8.08 24.97
CA GLY A 153 6.83 9.18 25.89
C GLY A 153 6.59 8.73 27.34
N CYS A 154 6.46 7.42 27.61
CA CYS A 154 6.31 6.92 28.97
C CYS A 154 7.70 6.89 29.65
N PRO A 155 7.99 7.75 30.66
CA PRO A 155 9.28 7.75 31.31
C PRO A 155 9.52 6.39 31.98
N LYS A 156 10.66 5.74 31.70
CA LYS A 156 11.13 4.48 32.30
C LYS A 156 11.33 4.55 33.82
N THR A 157 10.75 5.54 34.46
CA THR A 157 10.92 5.87 35.92
C THR A 157 10.32 4.83 36.85
N ILE A 158 9.37 4.00 36.37
CA ILE A 158 8.69 3.02 37.23
C ILE A 158 9.54 1.76 37.52
N ASN A 159 10.49 1.43 36.62
CA ASN A 159 11.28 0.21 36.77
C ASN A 159 12.49 0.39 37.73
N ASN A 160 12.98 1.61 37.90
CA ASN A 160 14.07 1.88 38.83
C ASN A 160 13.62 1.80 40.30
N ASN A 161 12.37 2.13 40.61
CA ASN A 161 11.84 2.01 41.98
C ASN A 161 11.62 0.56 42.43
N LYS A 162 11.30 -0.36 41.49
CA LYS A 162 11.20 -1.79 41.84
C LYS A 162 12.56 -2.44 42.08
N GLN A 163 13.61 -1.99 41.40
CA GLN A 163 14.98 -2.49 41.68
C GLN A 163 15.57 -1.88 42.95
N ALA A 164 15.28 -0.62 43.27
CA ALA A 164 15.69 0.01 44.51
C ALA A 164 15.02 -0.67 45.73
N PHE A 165 13.72 -1.02 45.62
CA PHE A 165 13.00 -1.71 46.72
C PHE A 165 13.49 -3.15 46.94
N LYS A 166 13.95 -3.85 45.89
CA LYS A 166 14.53 -5.20 46.00
C LYS A 166 15.93 -5.22 46.65
N LYS A 167 16.59 -4.08 46.72
CA LYS A 167 17.93 -3.93 47.32
C LYS A 167 17.88 -3.59 48.82
N PHE A 168 16.67 -3.29 49.34
CA PHE A 168 16.45 -2.94 50.76
C PHE A 168 15.76 -4.04 51.58
N ILE A 169 15.42 -5.18 50.95
CA ILE A 169 14.95 -6.41 51.62
C ILE A 169 16.01 -7.48 51.44
#